data_0c23e56eaf4c432cad8886c46cc1c470
#
_entry.id   0c23e56eaf4c432cad8886c46cc1c470
#
_cell.length_a   1.000
_cell.length_b   1.000
_cell.length_c   1.000
_cell.angle_alpha   90.00
_cell.angle_beta   90.00
_cell.angle_gamma   90.00
#
_symmetry.space_group_name_H-M   'P 1'
#
loop_
_entity.id
_entity.type
_entity.pdbx_description
1 polymer ?
#
loop_
_entity_poly.entity_id
_entity_poly.type
_entity_poly.pdbx_seq_one_letter_code
_entity_poly.pdbx_strand_id
1 'polypeptide(L)'
;MRQVAERFGQSFLQTLDMILALRGRVVTAGMGKAGFIAQKVSATFASTGTPSIFLHPAEAIHGDLGRVDSGDLLLAFSKSGETQELLVMLPHVKAVGVPLVAITQDADSTLGRHSDLVLELGRIDEAGPFGLAPSASTTAMLALGDALALVVQEGRRFGPDEFARFHPGGDLGRRLMKVGELMRTGTRNPSVQSGANLLQAIEVMTRTPGRPGATSVVDRDGRLVGLFTDGDLRRLIERGLQNPRERRIDEVMTRNPRSIRGDTFALEALALMHQFAVDQLPVVDAENRLLGLLDVQDLLNLKIG
;
A
#
# COMPACT_ATOMS: atom_id res chain seq x y z
N MET A 1 3.45 26.18 10.36
CA MET A 1 3.21 24.77 10.70
C MET A 1 3.14 24.55 12.22
N ARG A 2 4.16 24.90 13.05
CA ARG A 2 4.10 24.72 14.51
C ARG A 2 2.84 25.34 15.12
N GLN A 3 2.56 26.62 14.82
CA GLN A 3 1.35 27.33 15.30
C GLN A 3 0.04 26.65 14.89
N VAL A 4 -0.02 26.05 13.70
CA VAL A 4 -1.20 25.27 13.24
C VAL A 4 -1.33 23.98 14.04
N ALA A 5 -0.22 23.25 14.26
CA ALA A 5 -0.23 22.03 15.06
C ALA A 5 -0.63 22.26 16.53
N GLU A 6 -0.22 23.41 17.12
CA GLU A 6 -0.61 23.82 18.48
C GLU A 6 -2.11 24.12 18.63
N ARG A 7 -2.81 24.37 17.49
CA ARG A 7 -4.28 24.54 17.45
C ARG A 7 -5.06 23.26 17.27
N PHE A 8 -4.39 22.12 17.01
CA PHE A 8 -5.01 20.81 16.94
C PHE A 8 -5.47 20.37 18.35
N GLY A 9 -6.60 20.87 18.76
CA GLY A 9 -7.21 20.59 20.04
C GLY A 9 -8.39 19.65 19.91
N GLN A 10 -9.41 19.91 20.70
CA GLN A 10 -10.63 19.11 20.80
C GLN A 10 -11.34 18.96 19.45
N SER A 11 -11.39 20.02 18.61
CA SER A 11 -12.04 19.97 17.29
C SER A 11 -11.39 18.95 16.35
N PHE A 12 -10.06 18.76 16.40
CA PHE A 12 -9.37 17.75 15.62
C PHE A 12 -9.78 16.33 16.05
N LEU A 13 -9.82 16.07 17.37
CA LEU A 13 -10.24 14.78 17.91
C LEU A 13 -11.70 14.48 17.59
N GLN A 14 -12.58 15.47 17.73
CA GLN A 14 -13.99 15.32 17.37
C GLN A 14 -14.18 15.03 15.87
N THR A 15 -13.40 15.69 15.00
CA THR A 15 -13.41 15.42 13.55
C THR A 15 -12.96 13.99 13.27
N LEU A 16 -11.93 13.51 13.95
CA LEU A 16 -11.47 12.13 13.87
C LEU A 16 -12.58 11.15 14.25
N ASP A 17 -13.22 11.36 15.40
CA ASP A 17 -14.30 10.50 15.88
C ASP A 17 -15.46 10.46 14.87
N MET A 18 -15.84 11.62 14.31
CA MET A 18 -16.87 11.71 13.26
C MET A 18 -16.48 10.88 12.03
N ILE A 19 -15.23 11.00 11.55
CA ILE A 19 -14.77 10.26 10.36
C ILE A 19 -14.65 8.76 10.65
N LEU A 20 -14.22 8.37 11.84
CA LEU A 20 -14.12 6.95 12.22
C LEU A 20 -15.50 6.29 12.36
N ALA A 21 -16.50 7.03 12.83
CA ALA A 21 -17.88 6.56 12.96
C ALA A 21 -18.68 6.60 11.63
N LEU A 22 -18.09 7.19 10.57
CA LEU A 22 -18.78 7.45 9.30
C LEU A 22 -19.18 6.14 8.60
N ARG A 23 -20.41 6.07 8.13
CA ARG A 23 -20.93 4.96 7.32
C ARG A 23 -20.86 5.23 5.82
N GLY A 24 -20.82 6.50 5.44
CA GLY A 24 -20.66 6.99 4.07
C GLY A 24 -19.21 7.36 3.74
N ARG A 25 -19.04 8.49 3.09
CA ARG A 25 -17.77 8.98 2.54
C ARG A 25 -17.38 10.32 3.15
N VAL A 26 -16.08 10.60 3.16
CA VAL A 26 -15.59 11.97 3.32
C VAL A 26 -15.73 12.69 1.98
N VAL A 27 -16.62 13.68 1.92
CA VAL A 27 -16.76 14.57 0.76
C VAL A 27 -15.87 15.78 1.04
N THR A 28 -14.91 16.06 0.17
CA THR A 28 -14.09 17.27 0.29
C THR A 28 -14.54 18.32 -0.70
N ALA A 29 -14.54 19.60 -0.34
CA ALA A 29 -14.93 20.71 -1.23
C ALA A 29 -14.03 21.93 -1.03
N GLY A 30 -13.81 22.70 -2.10
CA GLY A 30 -13.03 23.92 -2.08
C GLY A 30 -12.90 24.53 -3.46
N MET A 31 -12.54 25.81 -3.54
CA MET A 31 -12.36 26.54 -4.80
C MET A 31 -10.89 26.90 -5.05
N GLY A 32 -10.52 26.98 -6.32
CA GLY A 32 -9.20 27.39 -6.76
C GLY A 32 -8.07 26.54 -6.14
N LYS A 33 -7.05 27.17 -5.55
CA LYS A 33 -5.93 26.45 -4.94
C LYS A 33 -6.33 25.62 -3.71
N ALA A 34 -7.28 26.10 -2.91
CA ALA A 34 -7.84 25.32 -1.81
C ALA A 34 -8.62 24.09 -2.33
N GLY A 35 -9.28 24.20 -3.49
CA GLY A 35 -9.94 23.10 -4.17
C GLY A 35 -8.95 22.02 -4.62
N PHE A 36 -7.79 22.39 -5.17
CA PHE A 36 -6.73 21.40 -5.48
C PHE A 36 -6.23 20.67 -4.25
N ILE A 37 -6.12 21.38 -3.11
CA ILE A 37 -5.76 20.73 -1.83
C ILE A 37 -6.88 19.78 -1.38
N ALA A 38 -8.14 20.20 -1.47
CA ALA A 38 -9.29 19.35 -1.16
C ALA A 38 -9.32 18.07 -2.01
N GLN A 39 -9.05 18.16 -3.33
CA GLN A 39 -8.90 17.01 -4.22
C GLN A 39 -7.79 16.06 -3.77
N LYS A 40 -6.61 16.63 -3.45
CA LYS A 40 -5.47 15.82 -2.99
C LYS A 40 -5.80 15.11 -1.67
N VAL A 41 -6.41 15.80 -0.73
CA VAL A 41 -6.80 15.21 0.57
C VAL A 41 -7.85 14.10 0.38
N SER A 42 -8.83 14.31 -0.52
CA SER A 42 -9.78 13.26 -0.90
C SER A 42 -9.06 12.02 -1.43
N ALA A 43 -8.10 12.20 -2.34
CA ALA A 43 -7.31 11.10 -2.88
C ALA A 43 -6.50 10.39 -1.78
N THR A 44 -5.96 11.14 -0.80
CA THR A 44 -5.24 10.57 0.34
C THR A 44 -6.18 9.71 1.19
N PHE A 45 -7.36 10.20 1.57
CA PHE A 45 -8.36 9.41 2.29
C PHE A 45 -8.71 8.11 1.55
N ALA A 46 -9.01 8.21 0.26
CA ALA A 46 -9.37 7.05 -0.56
C ALA A 46 -8.24 6.03 -0.61
N SER A 47 -6.99 6.47 -0.80
CA SER A 47 -5.82 5.60 -0.88
C SER A 47 -5.41 5.00 0.47
N THR A 48 -5.85 5.59 1.58
CA THR A 48 -5.60 5.12 2.96
C THR A 48 -6.81 4.43 3.59
N GLY A 49 -7.77 3.98 2.77
CA GLY A 49 -8.87 3.10 3.21
C GLY A 49 -10.13 3.81 3.69
N THR A 50 -10.22 5.12 3.55
CA THR A 50 -11.45 5.88 3.84
C THR A 50 -12.09 6.31 2.53
N PRO A 51 -13.29 5.83 2.16
CA PRO A 51 -13.97 6.26 0.96
C PRO A 51 -14.11 7.79 0.92
N SER A 52 -13.68 8.42 -0.17
CA SER A 52 -13.74 9.87 -0.30
C SER A 52 -13.97 10.29 -1.75
N ILE A 53 -14.65 11.42 -1.92
CA ILE A 53 -14.83 12.09 -3.21
C ILE A 53 -14.59 13.58 -3.06
N PHE A 54 -14.15 14.22 -4.13
CA PHE A 54 -14.15 15.67 -4.24
C PHE A 54 -15.46 16.16 -4.88
N LEU A 55 -16.06 17.16 -4.28
CA LEU A 55 -17.23 17.88 -4.80
C LEU A 55 -16.82 19.31 -5.14
N HIS A 56 -16.90 19.66 -6.43
CA HIS A 56 -16.62 21.05 -6.85
C HIS A 56 -17.80 21.94 -6.47
N PRO A 57 -17.60 23.00 -5.67
CA PRO A 57 -18.73 23.79 -5.15
C PRO A 57 -19.62 24.42 -6.24
N ALA A 58 -19.04 24.88 -7.36
CA ALA A 58 -19.81 25.42 -8.46
C ALA A 58 -20.66 24.34 -9.17
N GLU A 59 -20.13 23.12 -9.34
CA GLU A 59 -20.87 22.01 -9.96
C GLU A 59 -21.94 21.43 -9.01
N ALA A 60 -21.71 21.55 -7.71
CA ALA A 60 -22.64 21.09 -6.70
C ALA A 60 -24.03 21.69 -6.87
N ILE A 61 -24.10 22.99 -7.07
CA ILE A 61 -25.37 23.71 -7.26
C ILE A 61 -26.03 23.46 -8.64
N HIS A 62 -25.33 22.82 -9.56
CA HIS A 62 -25.82 22.43 -10.89
C HIS A 62 -26.17 20.94 -11.01
N GLY A 63 -26.26 20.21 -9.87
CA GLY A 63 -26.75 18.83 -9.83
C GLY A 63 -25.82 17.85 -9.13
N ASP A 64 -24.51 18.15 -9.00
CA ASP A 64 -23.56 17.24 -8.37
C ASP A 64 -23.80 17.04 -6.84
N LEU A 65 -24.66 17.85 -6.21
CA LEU A 65 -25.18 17.58 -4.86
C LEU A 65 -25.87 16.22 -4.74
N GLY A 66 -26.43 15.69 -5.83
CA GLY A 66 -26.99 14.35 -5.87
C GLY A 66 -25.96 13.23 -5.60
N ARG A 67 -24.67 13.57 -5.55
CA ARG A 67 -23.60 12.63 -5.16
C ARG A 67 -23.38 12.56 -3.65
N VAL A 68 -24.08 13.39 -2.87
CA VAL A 68 -23.91 13.50 -1.41
C VAL A 68 -25.09 12.86 -0.72
N ASP A 69 -24.81 12.00 0.26
CA ASP A 69 -25.81 11.28 1.05
C ASP A 69 -25.72 11.68 2.53
N SER A 70 -26.81 11.51 3.28
CA SER A 70 -26.88 11.80 4.73
C SER A 70 -25.88 11.03 5.58
N GLY A 71 -25.35 9.91 5.06
CA GLY A 71 -24.27 9.14 5.70
C GLY A 71 -22.88 9.70 5.50
N ASP A 72 -22.71 10.74 4.65
CA ASP A 72 -21.42 11.35 4.32
C ASP A 72 -21.04 12.43 5.36
N LEU A 73 -19.80 12.93 5.30
CA LEU A 73 -19.29 14.09 6.03
C LEU A 73 -18.65 15.04 5.03
N LEU A 74 -19.02 16.32 5.06
CA LEU A 74 -18.40 17.35 4.22
C LEU A 74 -17.22 18.01 4.96
N LEU A 75 -16.04 18.00 4.33
CA LEU A 75 -14.84 18.70 4.74
C LEU A 75 -14.58 19.87 3.77
N ALA A 76 -14.88 21.10 4.18
CA ALA A 76 -14.83 22.29 3.34
C ALA A 76 -13.57 23.12 3.57
N PHE A 77 -12.82 23.37 2.48
CA PHE A 77 -11.56 24.11 2.49
C PHE A 77 -11.73 25.52 1.97
N SER A 78 -11.59 26.51 2.84
CA SER A 78 -11.58 27.93 2.46
C SER A 78 -10.75 28.75 3.43
N LYS A 79 -9.67 29.40 2.95
CA LYS A 79 -8.82 30.24 3.82
C LYS A 79 -9.63 31.32 4.53
N SER A 80 -10.38 32.11 3.75
CA SER A 80 -11.18 33.23 4.29
C SER A 80 -12.46 32.76 4.98
N GLY A 81 -12.98 31.60 4.62
CA GLY A 81 -14.32 31.17 5.00
C GLY A 81 -15.46 31.95 4.34
N GLU A 82 -15.13 32.79 3.34
CA GLU A 82 -16.08 33.68 2.62
C GLU A 82 -16.15 33.34 1.12
N THR A 83 -15.75 32.14 0.70
CA THR A 83 -15.80 31.72 -0.70
C THR A 83 -17.25 31.53 -1.13
N GLN A 84 -17.73 32.36 -2.05
CA GLN A 84 -19.17 32.47 -2.42
C GLN A 84 -19.74 31.13 -2.88
N GLU A 85 -19.02 30.39 -3.74
CA GLU A 85 -19.50 29.12 -4.29
C GLU A 85 -19.67 28.05 -3.18
N LEU A 86 -18.83 28.06 -2.14
CA LEU A 86 -19.03 27.21 -0.97
C LEU A 86 -20.25 27.67 -0.18
N LEU A 87 -20.40 28.97 0.07
CA LEU A 87 -21.48 29.50 0.88
C LEU A 87 -22.87 29.26 0.25
N VAL A 88 -23.00 29.36 -1.07
CA VAL A 88 -24.23 29.05 -1.80
C VAL A 88 -24.62 27.57 -1.68
N MET A 89 -23.62 26.67 -1.60
CA MET A 89 -23.85 25.23 -1.44
C MET A 89 -24.38 24.84 -0.05
N LEU A 90 -23.97 25.56 1.02
CA LEU A 90 -24.20 25.19 2.41
C LEU A 90 -25.67 24.93 2.79
N PRO A 91 -26.66 25.74 2.41
CA PRO A 91 -28.05 25.46 2.75
C PRO A 91 -28.54 24.11 2.21
N HIS A 92 -28.09 23.74 1.02
CA HIS A 92 -28.44 22.48 0.38
C HIS A 92 -27.78 21.28 1.07
N VAL A 93 -26.50 21.39 1.44
CA VAL A 93 -25.79 20.37 2.23
C VAL A 93 -26.48 20.14 3.57
N LYS A 94 -26.86 21.22 4.25
CA LYS A 94 -27.61 21.13 5.52
C LYS A 94 -28.99 20.49 5.35
N ALA A 95 -29.66 20.73 4.24
CA ALA A 95 -30.96 20.11 3.96
C ALA A 95 -30.86 18.58 3.77
N VAL A 96 -29.71 18.07 3.28
CA VAL A 96 -29.40 16.63 3.22
C VAL A 96 -29.07 16.04 4.59
N GLY A 97 -28.72 16.88 5.58
CA GLY A 97 -28.34 16.45 6.92
C GLY A 97 -26.90 15.97 7.06
N VAL A 98 -26.02 16.41 6.16
CA VAL A 98 -24.60 16.05 6.15
C VAL A 98 -23.84 16.92 7.16
N PRO A 99 -23.10 16.34 8.12
CA PRO A 99 -22.22 17.06 9.00
C PRO A 99 -21.15 17.83 8.22
N LEU A 100 -20.88 19.07 8.62
CA LEU A 100 -19.95 19.99 7.98
C LEU A 100 -18.79 20.33 8.90
N VAL A 101 -17.58 20.04 8.45
CA VAL A 101 -16.33 20.46 9.08
C VAL A 101 -15.64 21.49 8.20
N ALA A 102 -15.38 22.70 8.72
CA ALA A 102 -14.64 23.73 7.99
C ALA A 102 -13.15 23.67 8.30
N ILE A 103 -12.33 23.85 7.27
CA ILE A 103 -10.90 24.16 7.39
C ILE A 103 -10.72 25.60 6.92
N THR A 104 -10.57 26.52 7.87
CA THR A 104 -10.49 27.96 7.61
C THR A 104 -9.52 28.63 8.58
N GLN A 105 -9.08 29.85 8.29
CA GLN A 105 -8.24 30.62 9.22
C GLN A 105 -9.00 31.27 10.36
N ASP A 106 -10.33 31.41 10.23
CA ASP A 106 -11.18 32.14 11.17
C ASP A 106 -12.48 31.39 11.42
N ALA A 107 -12.68 30.98 12.67
CA ALA A 107 -13.90 30.30 13.11
C ALA A 107 -15.15 31.22 13.03
N ASP A 108 -14.96 32.53 13.13
CA ASP A 108 -16.05 33.51 13.04
C ASP A 108 -16.41 33.89 11.59
N SER A 109 -15.74 33.29 10.59
CA SER A 109 -16.13 33.44 9.18
C SER A 109 -17.53 32.86 8.90
N THR A 110 -18.13 33.23 7.77
CA THR A 110 -19.45 32.73 7.41
C THR A 110 -19.47 31.20 7.29
N LEU A 111 -18.45 30.60 6.69
CA LEU A 111 -18.30 29.14 6.64
C LEU A 111 -18.16 28.54 8.05
N GLY A 112 -17.31 29.13 8.90
CA GLY A 112 -17.07 28.67 10.26
C GLY A 112 -18.36 28.63 11.09
N ARG A 113 -19.13 29.74 11.10
CA ARG A 113 -20.39 29.84 11.83
C ARG A 113 -21.48 28.86 11.36
N HIS A 114 -21.40 28.40 10.10
CA HIS A 114 -22.33 27.44 9.54
C HIS A 114 -21.88 25.99 9.69
N SER A 115 -20.67 25.76 10.16
CA SER A 115 -20.09 24.42 10.33
C SER A 115 -20.37 23.82 11.71
N ASP A 116 -20.46 22.50 11.78
CA ASP A 116 -20.62 21.76 13.02
C ASP A 116 -19.30 21.76 13.82
N LEU A 117 -18.17 21.71 13.11
CA LEU A 117 -16.82 21.84 13.68
C LEU A 117 -15.95 22.72 12.79
N VAL A 118 -14.99 23.41 13.40
CA VAL A 118 -13.99 24.21 12.72
C VAL A 118 -12.59 23.75 13.10
N LEU A 119 -11.82 23.38 12.09
CA LEU A 119 -10.38 23.16 12.18
C LEU A 119 -9.69 24.48 11.82
N GLU A 120 -9.44 25.28 12.84
CA GLU A 120 -8.93 26.63 12.66
C GLU A 120 -7.43 26.64 12.38
N LEU A 121 -7.04 27.19 11.22
CA LEU A 121 -5.63 27.36 10.84
C LEU A 121 -4.98 28.55 11.54
N GLY A 122 -5.81 29.51 12.03
CA GLY A 122 -5.35 30.81 12.49
C GLY A 122 -4.87 31.70 11.35
N ARG A 123 -4.45 32.91 11.68
CA ARG A 123 -3.94 33.85 10.70
C ARG A 123 -2.65 33.36 10.06
N ILE A 124 -2.66 33.20 8.75
CA ILE A 124 -1.50 32.80 7.96
C ILE A 124 -1.23 33.89 6.89
N ASP A 125 -0.07 34.52 6.99
CA ASP A 125 0.42 35.40 5.95
C ASP A 125 1.03 34.56 4.81
N GLU A 126 0.68 34.89 3.58
CA GLU A 126 1.18 34.17 2.42
C GLU A 126 2.64 34.48 2.13
N ALA A 127 3.37 33.52 1.60
CA ALA A 127 4.75 33.70 1.20
C ALA A 127 4.87 34.52 -0.10
N GLY A 128 6.06 35.04 -0.34
CA GLY A 128 6.40 35.80 -1.54
C GLY A 128 6.30 37.31 -1.36
N PRO A 129 6.80 38.09 -2.34
CA PRO A 129 7.05 39.53 -2.19
C PRO A 129 5.77 40.36 -1.98
N PHE A 130 4.62 39.84 -2.40
CA PHE A 130 3.34 40.57 -2.30
C PHE A 130 2.36 39.91 -1.31
N GLY A 131 2.65 38.74 -0.76
CA GLY A 131 1.76 38.03 0.17
C GLY A 131 0.38 37.67 -0.42
N LEU A 132 0.25 37.56 -1.75
CA LEU A 132 -1.04 37.42 -2.43
C LEU A 132 -1.34 35.97 -2.84
N ALA A 133 -0.32 35.25 -3.32
CA ALA A 133 -0.51 33.91 -3.84
C ALA A 133 -0.74 32.90 -2.70
N PRO A 134 -1.87 32.15 -2.68
CA PRO A 134 -2.09 31.08 -1.72
C PRO A 134 -0.94 30.05 -1.78
N SER A 135 -0.14 30.01 -0.74
CA SER A 135 1.07 29.19 -0.62
C SER A 135 1.21 28.64 0.80
N ALA A 136 1.47 29.50 1.79
CA ALA A 136 1.56 29.06 3.18
C ALA A 136 0.22 28.52 3.71
N SER A 137 -0.91 29.15 3.36
CA SER A 137 -2.23 28.68 3.76
C SER A 137 -2.57 27.31 3.12
N THR A 138 -2.29 27.13 1.83
CA THR A 138 -2.55 25.84 1.15
C THR A 138 -1.63 24.75 1.66
N THR A 139 -0.38 25.06 2.00
CA THR A 139 0.53 24.09 2.66
C THR A 139 -0.01 23.68 4.03
N ALA A 140 -0.53 24.62 4.82
CA ALA A 140 -1.14 24.30 6.11
C ALA A 140 -2.40 23.43 5.96
N MET A 141 -3.28 23.74 5.01
CA MET A 141 -4.46 22.93 4.69
C MET A 141 -4.08 21.50 4.28
N LEU A 142 -3.07 21.38 3.43
CA LEU A 142 -2.57 20.08 2.98
C LEU A 142 -2.05 19.25 4.15
N ALA A 143 -1.19 19.83 4.97
CA ALA A 143 -0.62 19.12 6.12
C ALA A 143 -1.68 18.68 7.14
N LEU A 144 -2.70 19.54 7.39
CA LEU A 144 -3.82 19.21 8.26
C LEU A 144 -4.66 18.08 7.67
N GLY A 145 -5.00 18.16 6.39
CA GLY A 145 -5.78 17.13 5.71
C GLY A 145 -5.07 15.79 5.66
N ASP A 146 -3.76 15.77 5.40
CA ASP A 146 -2.96 14.55 5.43
C ASP A 146 -2.84 14.00 6.85
N ALA A 147 -2.68 14.85 7.87
CA ALA A 147 -2.67 14.41 9.26
C ALA A 147 -3.98 13.72 9.64
N LEU A 148 -5.14 14.28 9.25
CA LEU A 148 -6.45 13.66 9.45
C LEU A 148 -6.51 12.28 8.77
N ALA A 149 -6.14 12.22 7.50
CA ALA A 149 -6.22 10.96 6.73
C ALA A 149 -5.34 9.86 7.32
N LEU A 150 -4.11 10.19 7.76
CA LEU A 150 -3.17 9.23 8.32
C LEU A 150 -3.59 8.75 9.72
N VAL A 151 -4.11 9.64 10.57
CA VAL A 151 -4.60 9.22 11.90
C VAL A 151 -5.89 8.37 11.76
N VAL A 152 -6.77 8.69 10.80
CA VAL A 152 -7.94 7.86 10.48
C VAL A 152 -7.50 6.50 9.94
N GLN A 153 -6.48 6.43 9.10
CA GLN A 153 -5.88 5.17 8.62
C GLN A 153 -5.45 4.29 9.79
N GLU A 154 -4.74 4.87 10.76
CA GLU A 154 -4.31 4.16 11.98
C GLU A 154 -5.51 3.68 12.80
N GLY A 155 -6.49 4.56 13.03
CA GLY A 155 -7.73 4.23 13.76
C GLY A 155 -8.55 3.11 13.10
N ARG A 156 -8.55 3.03 11.76
CA ARG A 156 -9.18 1.96 10.97
C ARG A 156 -8.33 0.69 10.88
N ARG A 157 -7.10 0.70 11.39
CA ARG A 157 -6.11 -0.40 11.27
C ARG A 157 -5.85 -0.80 9.81
N PHE A 158 -5.89 0.20 8.91
CA PHE A 158 -5.63 -0.02 7.49
C PHE A 158 -4.12 -0.22 7.27
N GLY A 159 -3.74 -1.46 7.03
CA GLY A 159 -2.35 -1.88 6.98
C GLY A 159 -1.76 -1.96 5.55
N PRO A 160 -0.52 -2.44 5.44
CA PRO A 160 0.18 -2.59 4.16
C PRO A 160 -0.54 -3.52 3.18
N ASP A 161 -1.21 -4.57 3.67
CA ASP A 161 -1.95 -5.52 2.83
C ASP A 161 -3.13 -4.86 2.11
N GLU A 162 -3.91 -4.04 2.84
CA GLU A 162 -5.00 -3.27 2.27
C GLU A 162 -4.47 -2.18 1.32
N PHE A 163 -3.36 -1.54 1.70
CA PHE A 163 -2.72 -0.52 0.86
C PHE A 163 -2.28 -1.08 -0.49
N ALA A 164 -1.70 -2.27 -0.52
CA ALA A 164 -1.28 -2.96 -1.74
C ALA A 164 -2.46 -3.20 -2.70
N ARG A 165 -3.64 -3.56 -2.17
CA ARG A 165 -4.86 -3.79 -2.97
C ARG A 165 -5.34 -2.55 -3.71
N PHE A 166 -5.14 -1.35 -3.14
CA PHE A 166 -5.51 -0.08 -3.79
C PHE A 166 -4.44 0.48 -4.73
N HIS A 167 -3.21 -0.08 -4.69
CA HIS A 167 -2.08 0.40 -5.49
C HIS A 167 -1.45 -0.68 -6.39
N PRO A 168 -2.24 -1.49 -7.14
CA PRO A 168 -1.72 -2.69 -7.81
C PRO A 168 -0.69 -2.39 -8.91
N GLY A 169 -0.71 -1.21 -9.50
CA GLY A 169 0.20 -0.80 -10.58
C GLY A 169 1.40 0.04 -10.14
N GLY A 170 1.43 0.50 -8.89
CA GLY A 170 2.50 1.36 -8.37
C GLY A 170 3.75 0.59 -7.92
N ASP A 171 4.88 1.28 -7.85
CA ASP A 171 6.12 0.70 -7.31
C ASP A 171 5.93 0.18 -5.88
N LEU A 172 5.21 0.95 -5.07
CA LEU A 172 4.89 0.57 -3.68
C LEU A 172 3.99 -0.67 -3.60
N GLY A 173 2.98 -0.80 -4.49
CA GLY A 173 2.13 -1.99 -4.55
C GLY A 173 2.92 -3.25 -4.90
N ARG A 174 3.86 -3.15 -5.86
CA ARG A 174 4.75 -4.26 -6.22
C ARG A 174 5.64 -4.71 -5.07
N ARG A 175 6.18 -3.77 -4.29
CA ARG A 175 7.01 -4.06 -3.10
C ARG A 175 6.25 -4.75 -1.98
N LEU A 176 4.94 -4.51 -1.90
CA LEU A 176 4.04 -5.11 -0.92
C LEU A 176 3.36 -6.41 -1.40
N MET A 177 3.66 -6.88 -2.62
CA MET A 177 3.21 -8.21 -3.08
C MET A 177 3.79 -9.30 -2.18
N LYS A 178 3.01 -10.34 -1.94
CA LYS A 178 3.47 -11.49 -1.16
C LYS A 178 4.19 -12.51 -2.04
N VAL A 179 5.16 -13.17 -1.46
CA VAL A 179 5.91 -14.26 -2.11
C VAL A 179 4.99 -15.31 -2.70
N GLY A 180 3.89 -15.65 -2.02
CA GLY A 180 2.89 -16.61 -2.49
C GLY A 180 2.18 -16.23 -3.79
N GLU A 181 2.12 -14.93 -4.12
CA GLU A 181 1.55 -14.42 -5.37
C GLU A 181 2.55 -14.49 -6.54
N LEU A 182 3.84 -14.57 -6.22
CA LEU A 182 4.94 -14.50 -7.19
C LEU A 182 5.62 -15.83 -7.42
N MET A 183 5.58 -16.73 -6.43
CA MET A 183 6.27 -18.02 -6.49
C MET A 183 5.79 -18.87 -7.65
N ARG A 184 6.67 -19.67 -8.18
CA ARG A 184 6.37 -20.69 -9.18
C ARG A 184 5.70 -21.87 -8.52
N THR A 185 4.54 -22.29 -9.02
CA THR A 185 3.72 -23.39 -8.48
C THR A 185 3.41 -24.44 -9.54
N GLY A 186 2.88 -25.59 -9.13
CA GLY A 186 2.44 -26.66 -10.01
C GLY A 186 3.56 -27.12 -10.95
N THR A 187 3.32 -27.14 -12.24
CA THR A 187 4.31 -27.59 -13.26
C THR A 187 5.54 -26.69 -13.37
N ARG A 188 5.51 -25.50 -12.82
CA ARG A 188 6.67 -24.58 -12.78
C ARG A 188 7.48 -24.67 -11.49
N ASN A 189 7.07 -25.50 -10.53
CA ASN A 189 7.78 -25.73 -9.28
C ASN A 189 8.59 -27.03 -9.37
N PRO A 190 9.92 -26.97 -9.65
CA PRO A 190 10.74 -28.15 -9.77
C PRO A 190 10.96 -28.81 -8.41
N SER A 191 10.53 -30.03 -8.28
CA SER A 191 10.74 -30.82 -7.06
C SER A 191 10.95 -32.30 -7.36
N VAL A 192 11.75 -32.95 -6.54
CA VAL A 192 12.00 -34.39 -6.56
C VAL A 192 11.88 -34.98 -5.14
N GLN A 193 11.60 -36.26 -5.06
CA GLN A 193 11.58 -36.97 -3.78
C GLN A 193 13.01 -37.23 -3.27
N SER A 194 13.20 -37.18 -1.96
CA SER A 194 14.38 -37.71 -1.29
C SER A 194 14.60 -39.17 -1.74
N GLY A 195 15.85 -39.52 -2.03
CA GLY A 195 16.21 -40.82 -2.62
C GLY A 195 16.19 -40.87 -4.15
N ALA A 196 15.72 -39.86 -4.85
CA ALA A 196 15.85 -39.74 -6.30
C ALA A 196 17.32 -39.75 -6.73
N ASN A 197 17.61 -40.21 -7.95
CA ASN A 197 18.98 -40.07 -8.47
C ASN A 197 19.25 -38.66 -9.02
N LEU A 198 20.52 -38.31 -9.11
CA LEU A 198 20.94 -36.96 -9.53
C LEU A 198 20.48 -36.65 -10.94
N LEU A 199 20.43 -37.62 -11.85
CA LEU A 199 19.97 -37.39 -13.22
C LEU A 199 18.49 -36.98 -13.27
N GLN A 200 17.64 -37.60 -12.43
CA GLN A 200 16.23 -37.18 -12.31
C GLN A 200 16.10 -35.73 -11.83
N ALA A 201 16.91 -35.32 -10.84
CA ALA A 201 16.92 -33.93 -10.37
C ALA A 201 17.33 -32.96 -11.48
N ILE A 202 18.39 -33.27 -12.24
CA ILE A 202 18.85 -32.47 -13.39
C ILE A 202 17.77 -32.41 -14.48
N GLU A 203 17.10 -33.53 -14.75
CA GLU A 203 16.04 -33.59 -15.76
C GLU A 203 14.83 -32.73 -15.36
N VAL A 204 14.37 -32.80 -14.11
CA VAL A 204 13.31 -31.97 -13.57
C VAL A 204 13.69 -30.48 -13.67
N MET A 205 14.87 -30.11 -13.20
CA MET A 205 15.37 -28.74 -13.24
C MET A 205 15.43 -28.19 -14.67
N THR A 206 15.86 -29.02 -15.65
CA THR A 206 16.02 -28.63 -17.06
C THR A 206 14.68 -28.52 -17.79
N ARG A 207 13.73 -29.46 -17.52
CA ARG A 207 12.44 -29.52 -18.21
C ARG A 207 11.39 -28.60 -17.61
N THR A 208 11.57 -28.14 -16.38
CA THR A 208 10.63 -27.20 -15.75
C THR A 208 10.52 -25.90 -16.55
N PRO A 209 9.30 -25.46 -16.90
CA PRO A 209 9.10 -24.21 -17.61
C PRO A 209 9.74 -23.02 -16.89
N GLY A 210 10.46 -22.17 -17.64
CA GLY A 210 11.19 -21.04 -17.10
C GLY A 210 12.57 -21.38 -16.53
N ARG A 211 13.00 -22.66 -16.55
CA ARG A 211 14.34 -23.16 -16.19
C ARG A 211 14.92 -22.44 -14.96
N PRO A 212 14.37 -22.65 -13.76
CA PRO A 212 14.74 -21.89 -12.57
C PRO A 212 16.15 -22.17 -12.05
N GLY A 213 16.90 -23.09 -12.66
CA GLY A 213 18.26 -23.40 -12.24
C GLY A 213 18.39 -24.08 -10.87
N ALA A 214 17.29 -24.54 -10.30
CA ALA A 214 17.24 -25.23 -9.02
C ALA A 214 16.13 -26.27 -9.00
N THR A 215 16.22 -27.25 -8.09
CA THR A 215 15.12 -28.18 -7.77
C THR A 215 15.07 -28.43 -6.27
N SER A 216 13.88 -28.36 -5.69
CA SER A 216 13.64 -28.67 -4.29
C SER A 216 13.62 -30.16 -4.06
N VAL A 217 14.13 -30.62 -2.94
CA VAL A 217 14.06 -32.02 -2.52
C VAL A 217 13.10 -32.13 -1.34
N VAL A 218 12.09 -32.99 -1.46
CA VAL A 218 11.07 -33.18 -0.44
C VAL A 218 11.03 -34.61 0.08
N ASP A 219 10.61 -34.78 1.33
CA ASP A 219 10.34 -36.09 1.88
C ASP A 219 8.97 -36.64 1.42
N ARG A 220 8.59 -37.82 1.95
CA ARG A 220 7.31 -38.48 1.62
C ARG A 220 6.08 -37.68 2.05
N ASP A 221 6.24 -36.80 3.03
CA ASP A 221 5.17 -35.94 3.55
C ASP A 221 5.13 -34.56 2.83
N GLY A 222 6.00 -34.38 1.81
CA GLY A 222 6.11 -33.13 1.04
C GLY A 222 6.87 -32.03 1.75
N ARG A 223 7.58 -32.33 2.84
CA ARG A 223 8.40 -31.37 3.58
C ARG A 223 9.73 -31.14 2.89
N LEU A 224 10.17 -29.90 2.87
CA LEU A 224 11.44 -29.50 2.29
C LEU A 224 12.61 -30.05 3.12
N VAL A 225 13.48 -30.87 2.48
CA VAL A 225 14.68 -31.47 3.12
C VAL A 225 15.96 -31.05 2.42
N GLY A 226 15.88 -30.54 1.18
CA GLY A 226 17.07 -30.13 0.44
C GLY A 226 16.75 -29.22 -0.74
N LEU A 227 17.80 -28.62 -1.29
CA LEU A 227 17.80 -27.87 -2.54
C LEU A 227 19.03 -28.26 -3.35
N PHE A 228 18.88 -28.40 -4.65
CA PHE A 228 19.96 -28.66 -5.58
C PHE A 228 19.90 -27.61 -6.69
N THR A 229 21.03 -26.98 -7.00
CA THR A 229 21.11 -25.84 -7.93
C THR A 229 22.10 -26.12 -9.07
N ASP A 230 22.03 -25.31 -10.13
CA ASP A 230 23.04 -25.28 -11.22
C ASP A 230 24.47 -25.04 -10.68
N GLY A 231 24.59 -24.25 -9.62
CA GLY A 231 25.85 -24.02 -8.94
C GLY A 231 26.39 -25.30 -8.29
N ASP A 232 25.52 -26.11 -7.69
CA ASP A 232 25.91 -27.41 -7.12
C ASP A 232 26.35 -28.38 -8.22
N LEU A 233 25.61 -28.42 -9.32
CA LEU A 233 25.94 -29.25 -10.49
C LEU A 233 27.32 -28.89 -11.05
N ARG A 234 27.60 -27.59 -11.25
CA ARG A 234 28.93 -27.13 -11.73
C ARG A 234 30.05 -27.56 -10.79
N ARG A 235 29.88 -27.40 -9.49
CA ARG A 235 30.86 -27.84 -8.49
C ARG A 235 31.10 -29.36 -8.51
N LEU A 236 30.03 -30.16 -8.75
CA LEU A 236 30.16 -31.61 -8.88
C LEU A 236 30.94 -32.00 -10.15
N ILE A 237 30.70 -31.32 -11.29
CA ILE A 237 31.43 -31.55 -12.54
C ILE A 237 32.93 -31.21 -12.35
N GLU A 238 33.26 -30.09 -11.73
CA GLU A 238 34.63 -29.69 -11.43
C GLU A 238 35.36 -30.69 -10.53
N ARG A 239 34.63 -31.39 -9.64
CA ARG A 239 35.16 -32.45 -8.77
C ARG A 239 35.24 -33.83 -9.44
N GLY A 240 34.94 -33.92 -10.74
CA GLY A 240 34.99 -35.13 -11.53
C GLY A 240 33.81 -36.06 -11.32
N LEU A 241 32.58 -35.48 -11.38
CA LEU A 241 31.34 -36.24 -11.30
C LEU A 241 31.35 -37.44 -12.27
N GLN A 242 31.20 -38.65 -11.72
CA GLN A 242 31.01 -39.88 -12.47
C GLN A 242 29.64 -40.46 -12.18
N ASN A 243 28.99 -41.09 -13.19
CA ASN A 243 27.74 -41.83 -13.07
C ASN A 243 26.60 -41.06 -12.35
N PRO A 244 26.05 -39.98 -12.89
CA PRO A 244 24.94 -39.24 -12.25
C PRO A 244 23.71 -40.08 -11.96
N ARG A 245 23.54 -41.21 -12.63
CA ARG A 245 22.41 -42.14 -12.42
C ARG A 245 22.55 -42.95 -11.11
N GLU A 246 23.76 -43.18 -10.66
CA GLU A 246 24.04 -43.97 -9.44
C GLU A 246 24.09 -43.08 -8.21
N ARG A 247 24.36 -41.79 -8.39
CA ARG A 247 24.46 -40.82 -7.29
C ARG A 247 23.08 -40.42 -6.81
N ARG A 248 22.82 -40.50 -5.51
CA ARG A 248 21.57 -40.02 -4.92
C ARG A 248 21.61 -38.51 -4.71
N ILE A 249 20.45 -37.85 -4.89
CA ILE A 249 20.31 -36.41 -4.67
C ILE A 249 20.67 -36.02 -3.23
N ASP A 250 20.31 -36.85 -2.26
CA ASP A 250 20.58 -36.63 -0.81
C ASP A 250 22.06 -36.55 -0.45
N GLU A 251 22.95 -37.05 -1.32
CA GLU A 251 24.39 -37.01 -1.11
C GLU A 251 25.01 -35.68 -1.56
N VAL A 252 24.32 -34.95 -2.43
CA VAL A 252 24.87 -33.79 -3.15
C VAL A 252 24.06 -32.52 -2.97
N MET A 253 22.84 -32.61 -2.47
CA MET A 253 21.98 -31.45 -2.22
C MET A 253 22.48 -30.62 -1.04
N THR A 254 22.16 -29.34 -1.02
CA THR A 254 22.22 -28.52 0.18
C THR A 254 21.10 -28.93 1.13
N ARG A 255 21.44 -29.48 2.29
CA ARG A 255 20.47 -29.91 3.32
C ARG A 255 19.96 -28.70 4.10
N ASN A 256 18.68 -28.76 4.53
CA ASN A 256 18.03 -27.70 5.27
C ASN A 256 18.27 -26.32 4.61
N PRO A 257 17.92 -26.17 3.34
CA PRO A 257 18.17 -24.95 2.62
C PRO A 257 17.39 -23.79 3.25
N ARG A 258 17.87 -22.59 3.00
CA ARG A 258 17.06 -21.42 3.34
C ARG A 258 15.77 -21.45 2.56
N SER A 259 14.69 -21.19 3.25
CA SER A 259 13.35 -21.12 2.71
C SER A 259 12.64 -19.87 3.20
N ILE A 260 11.52 -19.55 2.58
CA ILE A 260 10.72 -18.38 2.93
C ILE A 260 9.24 -18.77 3.01
N ARG A 261 8.48 -17.99 3.75
CA ARG A 261 7.03 -18.18 3.86
C ARG A 261 6.31 -17.47 2.71
N GLY A 262 5.18 -18.04 2.27
CA GLY A 262 4.37 -17.43 1.21
C GLY A 262 3.73 -16.11 1.60
N ASP A 263 3.53 -15.84 2.90
CA ASP A 263 2.98 -14.60 3.45
C ASP A 263 4.01 -13.47 3.64
N THR A 264 5.30 -13.73 3.37
CA THR A 264 6.38 -12.73 3.41
C THR A 264 6.27 -11.76 2.23
N PHE A 265 6.67 -10.51 2.42
CA PHE A 265 6.69 -9.52 1.34
C PHE A 265 7.83 -9.76 0.33
N ALA A 266 7.59 -9.44 -0.94
CA ALA A 266 8.57 -9.59 -2.01
C ALA A 266 9.88 -8.82 -1.74
N LEU A 267 9.78 -7.64 -1.13
CA LEU A 267 10.95 -6.84 -0.77
C LEU A 267 11.83 -7.53 0.30
N GLU A 268 11.21 -8.18 1.27
CA GLU A 268 11.95 -8.96 2.29
C GLU A 268 12.62 -10.18 1.67
N ALA A 269 11.93 -10.84 0.73
CA ALA A 269 12.50 -11.95 -0.02
C ALA A 269 13.75 -11.53 -0.82
N LEU A 270 13.68 -10.38 -1.50
CA LEU A 270 14.81 -9.82 -2.23
C LEU A 270 15.99 -9.49 -1.30
N ALA A 271 15.71 -8.90 -0.14
CA ALA A 271 16.74 -8.60 0.86
C ALA A 271 17.43 -9.89 1.37
N LEU A 272 16.65 -10.95 1.62
CA LEU A 272 17.20 -12.25 2.01
C LEU A 272 18.06 -12.87 0.88
N MET A 273 17.60 -12.80 -0.36
CA MET A 273 18.38 -13.31 -1.51
C MET A 273 19.73 -12.58 -1.62
N HIS A 274 19.74 -11.26 -1.49
CA HIS A 274 20.98 -10.47 -1.52
C HIS A 274 21.89 -10.79 -0.32
N GLN A 275 21.32 -10.85 0.90
CA GLN A 275 22.09 -11.12 2.12
C GLN A 275 22.82 -12.46 2.06
N PHE A 276 22.18 -13.47 1.47
CA PHE A 276 22.73 -14.83 1.43
C PHE A 276 23.34 -15.20 0.06
N ALA A 277 23.35 -14.26 -0.89
CA ALA A 277 23.86 -14.47 -2.26
C ALA A 277 23.22 -15.70 -2.92
N VAL A 278 21.89 -15.83 -2.85
CA VAL A 278 21.12 -16.91 -3.45
C VAL A 278 20.11 -16.36 -4.45
N ASP A 279 19.94 -17.06 -5.58
CA ASP A 279 19.02 -16.66 -6.65
C ASP A 279 17.65 -17.34 -6.53
N GLN A 280 17.56 -18.42 -5.74
CA GLN A 280 16.32 -19.17 -5.55
C GLN A 280 16.07 -19.42 -4.06
N LEU A 281 14.78 -19.30 -3.65
CA LEU A 281 14.30 -19.66 -2.33
C LEU A 281 13.08 -20.59 -2.45
N PRO A 282 13.15 -21.81 -1.89
CA PRO A 282 11.96 -22.62 -1.69
C PRO A 282 10.96 -21.90 -0.80
N VAL A 283 9.67 -21.94 -1.19
CA VAL A 283 8.58 -21.36 -0.42
C VAL A 283 7.85 -22.47 0.31
N VAL A 284 7.65 -22.30 1.61
CA VAL A 284 7.09 -23.33 2.48
C VAL A 284 5.93 -22.80 3.35
N ASP A 285 5.08 -23.71 3.84
CA ASP A 285 4.07 -23.43 4.87
C ASP A 285 4.65 -23.51 6.30
N ALA A 286 3.78 -23.41 7.32
CA ALA A 286 4.15 -23.48 8.73
C ALA A 286 4.73 -24.86 9.13
N GLU A 287 4.32 -25.92 8.44
CA GLU A 287 4.74 -27.30 8.65
C GLU A 287 5.97 -27.68 7.81
N ASN A 288 6.62 -26.70 7.17
CA ASN A 288 7.76 -26.87 6.26
C ASN A 288 7.41 -27.67 4.98
N ARG A 289 6.16 -27.68 4.55
CA ARG A 289 5.77 -28.31 3.28
C ARG A 289 6.04 -27.37 2.12
N LEU A 290 6.56 -27.91 1.03
CA LEU A 290 6.90 -27.14 -0.15
C LEU A 290 5.64 -26.63 -0.86
N LEU A 291 5.49 -25.32 -0.98
CA LEU A 291 4.42 -24.65 -1.72
C LEU A 291 4.87 -24.24 -3.13
N GLY A 292 6.11 -23.83 -3.29
CA GLY A 292 6.63 -23.32 -4.55
C GLY A 292 8.11 -22.97 -4.49
N LEU A 293 8.58 -22.34 -5.57
CA LEU A 293 9.94 -21.81 -5.67
C LEU A 293 9.86 -20.34 -6.09
N LEU A 294 10.55 -19.48 -5.37
CA LEU A 294 10.76 -18.08 -5.76
C LEU A 294 12.12 -17.96 -6.43
N ASP A 295 12.15 -17.38 -7.62
CA ASP A 295 13.37 -17.08 -8.38
C ASP A 295 13.59 -15.56 -8.41
N VAL A 296 14.84 -15.11 -8.30
CA VAL A 296 15.18 -13.68 -8.32
C VAL A 296 14.69 -13.00 -9.59
N GLN A 297 14.64 -13.70 -10.73
CA GLN A 297 14.14 -13.16 -11.99
C GLN A 297 12.64 -12.79 -11.92
N ASP A 298 11.86 -13.53 -11.12
CA ASP A 298 10.43 -13.23 -10.93
C ASP A 298 10.26 -11.89 -10.19
N LEU A 299 11.17 -11.56 -9.26
CA LEU A 299 11.21 -10.27 -8.56
C LEU A 299 11.73 -9.13 -9.45
N LEU A 300 12.78 -9.38 -10.24
CA LEU A 300 13.35 -8.39 -11.16
C LEU A 300 12.37 -8.01 -12.28
N ASN A 301 11.58 -8.97 -12.78
CA ASN A 301 10.55 -8.70 -13.79
C ASN A 301 9.46 -7.74 -13.28
N LEU A 302 9.26 -7.66 -11.98
CA LEU A 302 8.35 -6.71 -11.34
C LEU A 302 8.99 -5.34 -11.09
N LYS A 303 10.29 -5.17 -11.46
CA LYS A 303 11.06 -3.95 -11.16
C LYS A 303 11.07 -3.61 -9.65
N ILE A 304 11.12 -4.64 -8.81
CA ILE A 304 11.35 -4.52 -7.38
C ILE A 304 12.88 -4.51 -7.21
N GLY A 305 13.44 -3.33 -6.99
CA GLY A 305 14.88 -3.17 -6.84
C GLY A 305 15.27 -1.71 -6.86
#